data_7a93739a868a1303746444e3bc48967c
#
_entry.id   7a93739a868a1303746444e3bc48967c
#
_cell.length_a   1.000
_cell.length_b   1.000
_cell.length_c   1.000
_cell.angle_alpha   90.00
_cell.angle_beta   90.00
_cell.angle_gamma   90.00
#
_symmetry.space_group_name_H-M   'P 1'
#
loop_
_entity.id
_entity.type
_entity.pdbx_description
1 polymer ?
#
loop_
_entity_poly.entity_id
_entity_poly.type
_entity_poly.pdbx_seq_one_letter_code
_entity_poly.pdbx_strand_id
1 'polypeptide(L)'
;MQYYVAKTVSGGFSATIKRVIESLKAEGFGVLTEIDVKATMKKKLDIDFRDYRILGACNPPLAHQALTADDKIGTMLPCNVIVQDLGGGQIEVAAINPTISMEHVGNPALKTIAESVTSKLKRVIAAI
;
A
#
# COMPACT_ATOMS: atom_id res chain seq x y z
N MET A 1 6.64 -8.38 14.79
CA MET A 1 5.89 -8.27 13.52
C MET A 1 6.06 -6.90 12.91
N GLN A 2 6.31 -6.87 11.62
CA GLN A 2 6.52 -5.62 10.90
C GLN A 2 5.18 -4.99 10.51
N TYR A 3 5.14 -3.65 10.49
CA TYR A 3 3.96 -2.90 10.06
C TYR A 3 3.74 -2.93 8.55
N TYR A 4 4.60 -3.61 7.81
CA TYR A 4 4.52 -3.74 6.36
C TYR A 4 4.87 -5.16 5.92
N VAL A 5 4.49 -5.47 4.68
CA VAL A 5 4.87 -6.70 3.97
C VAL A 5 5.62 -6.28 2.71
N ALA A 6 6.82 -6.77 2.50
CA ALA A 6 7.69 -6.30 1.41
C ALA A 6 8.26 -7.44 0.58
N LYS A 7 8.63 -7.09 -0.66
CA LYS A 7 9.32 -7.98 -1.60
C LYS A 7 10.21 -7.14 -2.51
N THR A 8 11.40 -7.63 -2.78
CA THR A 8 12.31 -7.01 -3.75
C THR A 8 12.28 -7.81 -5.06
N VAL A 9 12.12 -7.10 -6.16
CA VAL A 9 12.02 -7.69 -7.50
C VAL A 9 12.93 -6.96 -8.48
N SER A 10 13.09 -7.51 -9.67
CA SER A 10 13.78 -6.88 -10.80
C SER A 10 12.77 -6.52 -11.90
N GLY A 11 13.23 -5.88 -12.98
CA GLY A 11 12.39 -5.61 -14.15
C GLY A 11 11.98 -4.15 -14.31
N GLY A 12 12.59 -3.25 -13.56
CA GLY A 12 12.42 -1.81 -13.72
C GLY A 12 11.27 -1.23 -12.89
N PHE A 13 11.38 0.06 -12.61
CA PHE A 13 10.46 0.77 -11.71
C PHE A 13 9.06 0.89 -12.31
N SER A 14 8.92 1.43 -13.53
CA SER A 14 7.61 1.63 -14.15
C SER A 14 6.88 0.32 -14.42
N ALA A 15 7.59 -0.71 -14.86
CA ALA A 15 7.01 -2.03 -15.12
C ALA A 15 6.54 -2.68 -13.81
N THR A 16 7.27 -2.48 -12.71
CA THR A 16 6.88 -2.98 -11.39
C THR A 16 5.60 -2.30 -10.91
N ILE A 17 5.47 -0.98 -11.09
CA ILE A 17 4.23 -0.26 -10.73
C ILE A 17 3.03 -0.86 -11.46
N LYS A 18 3.14 -1.15 -12.75
CA LYS A 18 2.06 -1.78 -13.52
C LYS A 18 1.68 -3.14 -12.96
N ARG A 19 2.68 -3.96 -12.61
CA ARG A 19 2.43 -5.28 -12.00
C ARG A 19 1.75 -5.18 -10.64
N VAL A 20 2.14 -4.20 -9.84
CA VAL A 20 1.51 -3.94 -8.53
C VAL A 20 0.04 -3.58 -8.71
N ILE A 21 -0.27 -2.67 -9.63
CA ILE A 21 -1.65 -2.23 -9.89
C ILE A 21 -2.50 -3.43 -10.34
N GLU A 22 -1.99 -4.27 -11.23
CA GLU A 22 -2.71 -5.47 -11.69
C GLU A 22 -2.91 -6.49 -10.56
N SER A 23 -1.89 -6.71 -9.75
CA SER A 23 -1.97 -7.63 -8.61
C SER A 23 -2.98 -7.15 -7.57
N LEU A 24 -3.01 -5.84 -7.29
CA LEU A 24 -4.01 -5.21 -6.43
C LEU A 24 -5.42 -5.44 -6.98
N LYS A 25 -5.61 -5.21 -8.26
CA LYS A 25 -6.91 -5.38 -8.93
C LYS A 25 -7.41 -6.82 -8.82
N ALA A 26 -6.53 -7.80 -8.95
CA ALA A 26 -6.89 -9.21 -8.83
C ALA A 26 -7.44 -9.56 -7.43
N GLU A 27 -7.08 -8.81 -6.39
CA GLU A 27 -7.57 -8.98 -5.02
C GLU A 27 -8.68 -7.98 -4.65
N GLY A 28 -9.23 -7.27 -5.62
CA GLY A 28 -10.35 -6.36 -5.42
C GLY A 28 -9.96 -4.94 -4.99
N PHE A 29 -8.68 -4.57 -5.10
CA PHE A 29 -8.23 -3.21 -4.80
C PHE A 29 -8.14 -2.36 -6.05
N GLY A 30 -8.61 -1.11 -5.94
CA GLY A 30 -8.35 -0.07 -6.93
C GLY A 30 -7.36 0.95 -6.37
N VAL A 31 -6.53 1.51 -7.23
CA VAL A 31 -5.62 2.60 -6.85
C VAL A 31 -6.37 3.92 -6.98
N LEU A 32 -6.60 4.59 -5.86
CA LEU A 32 -7.32 5.87 -5.80
C LEU A 32 -6.39 7.07 -5.91
N THR A 33 -5.19 6.95 -5.35
CA THR A 33 -4.21 8.03 -5.31
C THR A 33 -2.84 7.49 -5.67
N GLU A 34 -2.04 8.38 -6.27
CA GLU A 34 -0.66 8.07 -6.64
C GLU A 34 0.19 9.30 -6.35
N ILE A 35 1.20 9.14 -5.49
CA ILE A 35 2.10 10.22 -5.11
C ILE A 35 3.49 9.90 -5.65
N ASP A 36 4.02 10.78 -6.49
CA ASP A 36 5.39 10.72 -6.98
C ASP A 36 6.28 11.48 -6.01
N VAL A 37 6.94 10.72 -5.12
CA VAL A 37 7.79 11.31 -4.07
C VAL A 37 9.02 11.98 -4.66
N LYS A 38 9.62 11.38 -5.70
CA LYS A 38 10.77 11.98 -6.40
C LYS A 38 10.42 13.39 -6.94
N ALA A 39 9.30 13.49 -7.65
CA ALA A 39 8.84 14.77 -8.20
C ALA A 39 8.47 15.76 -7.09
N THR A 40 7.86 15.29 -6.01
CA THR A 40 7.49 16.11 -4.86
C THR A 40 8.71 16.69 -4.17
N MET A 41 9.74 15.88 -3.94
CA MET A 41 10.98 16.35 -3.30
C MET A 41 11.69 17.38 -4.17
N LYS A 42 11.71 17.19 -5.48
CA LYS A 42 12.30 18.16 -6.42
C LYS A 42 11.55 19.49 -6.39
N LYS A 43 10.21 19.43 -6.42
CA LYS A 43 9.37 20.63 -6.43
C LYS A 43 9.40 21.40 -5.11
N LYS A 44 9.37 20.69 -3.97
CA LYS A 44 9.22 21.32 -2.65
C LYS A 44 10.56 21.71 -2.01
N LEU A 45 11.60 20.92 -2.23
CA LEU A 45 12.88 21.08 -1.55
C LEU A 45 14.06 21.29 -2.51
N ASP A 46 13.83 21.17 -3.81
CA ASP A 46 14.86 21.21 -4.85
C ASP A 46 16.00 20.21 -4.58
N ILE A 47 15.64 19.02 -4.10
CA ILE A 47 16.59 17.93 -3.91
C ILE A 47 16.28 16.77 -4.84
N ASP A 48 17.31 15.99 -5.16
CA ASP A 48 17.18 14.77 -5.90
C ASP A 48 16.85 13.62 -4.95
N PHE A 49 15.87 12.81 -5.34
CA PHE A 49 15.47 11.64 -4.57
C PHE A 49 15.34 10.44 -5.52
N ARG A 50 15.39 9.24 -4.99
CA ARG A 50 15.19 8.03 -5.81
C ARG A 50 13.75 7.94 -6.30
N ASP A 51 13.53 7.14 -7.35
CA ASP A 51 12.18 6.80 -7.77
C ASP A 51 11.43 6.14 -6.61
N TYR A 52 10.33 6.75 -6.22
CA TYR A 52 9.50 6.33 -5.09
C TYR A 52 8.05 6.73 -5.35
N ARG A 53 7.15 5.76 -5.37
CA ARG A 53 5.72 5.99 -5.54
C ARG A 53 4.94 5.47 -4.35
N ILE A 54 3.93 6.23 -3.94
CA ILE A 54 2.97 5.79 -2.94
C ILE A 54 1.63 5.60 -3.66
N LEU A 55 1.13 4.37 -3.66
CA LEU A 55 -0.15 4.01 -4.26
C LEU A 55 -1.17 3.83 -3.15
N GLY A 56 -2.21 4.66 -3.14
CA GLY A 56 -3.31 4.52 -2.19
C GLY A 56 -4.34 3.54 -2.72
N ALA A 57 -4.36 2.34 -2.16
CA ALA A 57 -5.23 1.26 -2.61
C ALA A 57 -6.47 1.13 -1.74
N CYS A 58 -7.61 0.89 -2.36
CA CYS A 58 -8.89 0.72 -1.68
C CYS A 58 -9.60 -0.53 -2.16
N ASN A 59 -10.07 -1.32 -1.20
CA ASN A 59 -11.02 -2.41 -1.45
C ASN A 59 -12.39 -1.87 -1.00
N PRO A 60 -13.27 -1.45 -1.93
CA PRO A 60 -14.48 -0.70 -1.55
C PRO A 60 -15.40 -1.42 -0.57
N PRO A 61 -15.72 -2.72 -0.72
CA PRO A 61 -16.58 -3.39 0.25
C PRO A 61 -15.99 -3.40 1.66
N LEU A 62 -14.69 -3.66 1.80
CA LEU A 62 -14.02 -3.71 3.10
C LEU A 62 -13.86 -2.31 3.69
N ALA A 63 -13.57 -1.30 2.86
CA ALA A 63 -13.50 0.09 3.31
C ALA A 63 -14.87 0.57 3.82
N HIS A 64 -15.95 0.22 3.14
CA HIS A 64 -17.30 0.56 3.56
C HIS A 64 -17.64 -0.08 4.92
N GLN A 65 -17.28 -1.34 5.13
CA GLN A 65 -17.47 -2.01 6.41
C GLN A 65 -16.67 -1.33 7.53
N ALA A 66 -15.43 -0.94 7.25
CA ALA A 66 -14.58 -0.26 8.22
C ALA A 66 -15.14 1.10 8.62
N LEU A 67 -15.55 1.91 7.65
CA LEU A 67 -16.12 3.23 7.90
C LEU A 67 -17.47 3.15 8.62
N THR A 68 -18.24 2.11 8.40
CA THR A 68 -19.49 1.86 9.11
C THR A 68 -19.23 1.47 10.56
N ALA A 69 -18.18 0.69 10.83
CA ALA A 69 -17.80 0.30 12.18
C ALA A 69 -17.17 1.44 12.99
N ASP A 70 -16.43 2.33 12.32
CA ASP A 70 -15.76 3.47 12.94
C ASP A 70 -15.57 4.58 11.91
N ASP A 71 -16.31 5.68 12.04
CA ASP A 71 -16.27 6.77 11.07
C ASP A 71 -14.96 7.56 11.07
N LYS A 72 -14.10 7.36 12.09
CA LYS A 72 -12.78 8.00 12.16
C LYS A 72 -11.69 7.17 11.49
N ILE A 73 -11.97 5.92 11.10
CA ILE A 73 -10.96 5.05 10.49
C ILE A 73 -10.46 5.59 9.15
N GLY A 74 -11.22 6.50 8.53
CA GLY A 74 -10.78 7.21 7.32
C GLY A 74 -9.45 7.92 7.49
N THR A 75 -9.07 8.28 8.72
CA THR A 75 -7.74 8.87 9.00
C THR A 75 -6.60 7.88 8.73
N MET A 76 -6.89 6.59 8.68
CA MET A 76 -5.93 5.51 8.43
C MET A 76 -6.12 4.86 7.05
N LEU A 77 -6.89 5.49 6.18
CA LEU A 77 -7.16 5.03 4.81
C LEU A 77 -6.63 6.06 3.81
N PRO A 78 -6.30 5.65 2.58
CA PRO A 78 -6.32 4.30 2.02
C PRO A 78 -5.17 3.43 2.54
N CYS A 79 -5.18 2.12 2.18
CA CYS A 79 -4.04 1.25 2.41
C CYS A 79 -2.95 1.58 1.39
N ASN A 80 -1.80 2.00 1.87
CA ASN A 80 -0.72 2.42 0.99
C ASN A 80 0.18 1.24 0.62
N VAL A 81 0.53 1.22 -0.66
CA VAL A 81 1.56 0.34 -1.21
C VAL A 81 2.63 1.23 -1.81
N ILE A 82 3.88 1.03 -1.43
CA ILE A 82 4.99 1.80 -1.98
C ILE A 82 5.81 0.96 -2.96
N VAL A 83 6.36 1.65 -3.96
CA VAL A 83 7.32 1.09 -4.91
C VAL A 83 8.52 2.02 -4.92
N GLN A 84 9.72 1.49 -4.68
CA GLN A 84 10.94 2.30 -4.67
C GLN A 84 12.09 1.59 -5.36
N ASP A 85 12.93 2.38 -6.00
CA ASP A 85 14.16 1.91 -6.63
C ASP A 85 15.30 1.95 -5.61
N LEU A 86 15.81 0.77 -5.25
CA LEU A 86 16.92 0.64 -4.30
C LEU A 86 18.29 0.75 -4.98
N GLY A 87 18.32 0.90 -6.31
CA GLY A 87 19.54 0.86 -7.08
C GLY A 87 19.95 -0.57 -7.47
N GLY A 88 20.90 -0.67 -8.39
CA GLY A 88 21.39 -1.99 -8.83
C GLY A 88 20.37 -2.87 -9.51
N GLY A 89 19.29 -2.29 -10.05
CA GLY A 89 18.21 -3.05 -10.68
C GLY A 89 17.20 -3.64 -9.70
N GLN A 90 17.31 -3.31 -8.42
CA GLN A 90 16.42 -3.83 -7.39
C GLN A 90 15.29 -2.84 -7.10
N ILE A 91 14.06 -3.32 -7.22
CA ILE A 91 12.84 -2.56 -6.94
C ILE A 91 12.14 -3.21 -5.74
N GLU A 92 11.90 -2.43 -4.70
CA GLU A 92 11.17 -2.91 -3.54
C GLU A 92 9.71 -2.48 -3.61
N VAL A 93 8.82 -3.43 -3.32
CA VAL A 93 7.39 -3.18 -3.13
C VAL A 93 7.04 -3.51 -1.70
N ALA A 94 6.35 -2.61 -1.03
CA ALA A 94 5.92 -2.83 0.36
C ALA A 94 4.49 -2.34 0.54
N ALA A 95 3.66 -3.17 1.16
CA ALA A 95 2.29 -2.83 1.51
C ALA A 95 2.16 -2.68 3.02
N ILE A 96 1.32 -1.76 3.46
CA ILE A 96 0.96 -1.65 4.89
C ILE A 96 0.39 -2.97 5.40
N ASN A 97 0.62 -3.28 6.67
CA ASN A 97 -0.03 -4.38 7.37
C ASN A 97 -1.11 -3.80 8.30
N PRO A 98 -2.38 -3.77 7.88
CA PRO A 98 -3.44 -3.15 8.68
C PRO A 98 -3.70 -3.84 10.02
N THR A 99 -3.41 -5.14 10.14
CA THR A 99 -3.51 -5.85 11.41
C THR A 99 -2.65 -5.19 12.48
N ILE A 100 -1.47 -4.71 12.09
CA ILE A 100 -0.55 -4.01 13.00
C ILE A 100 -0.91 -2.53 13.12
N SER A 101 -1.14 -1.84 11.99
CA SER A 101 -1.39 -0.39 12.02
C SER A 101 -2.68 -0.02 12.73
N MET A 102 -3.68 -0.90 12.76
CA MET A 102 -4.98 -0.67 13.40
C MET A 102 -5.11 -1.36 14.77
N GLU A 103 -4.03 -1.96 15.27
CA GLU A 103 -4.04 -2.75 16.50
C GLU A 103 -4.56 -1.97 17.72
N HIS A 104 -4.19 -0.70 17.82
CA HIS A 104 -4.53 0.13 18.98
C HIS A 104 -5.90 0.83 18.88
N VAL A 105 -6.63 0.64 17.80
CA VAL A 105 -7.98 1.21 17.67
C VAL A 105 -8.96 0.56 18.65
N GLY A 106 -8.77 -0.73 18.95
CA GLY A 106 -9.53 -1.42 20.00
C GLY A 106 -10.96 -1.77 19.61
N ASN A 107 -11.33 -1.71 18.33
CA ASN A 107 -12.65 -2.09 17.83
C ASN A 107 -12.59 -3.51 17.24
N PRO A 108 -13.30 -4.50 17.82
CA PRO A 108 -13.25 -5.89 17.32
C PRO A 108 -13.70 -6.06 15.87
N ALA A 109 -14.66 -5.26 15.41
CA ALA A 109 -15.10 -5.30 14.01
C ALA A 109 -13.99 -4.89 13.06
N LEU A 110 -13.19 -3.89 13.42
CA LEU A 110 -12.04 -3.45 12.63
C LEU A 110 -10.93 -4.49 12.60
N LYS A 111 -10.73 -5.21 13.70
CA LYS A 111 -9.73 -6.28 13.75
C LYS A 111 -9.99 -7.35 12.68
N THR A 112 -11.23 -7.81 12.57
CA THR A 112 -11.62 -8.81 11.57
C THR A 112 -11.42 -8.29 10.15
N ILE A 113 -11.82 -7.05 9.89
CA ILE A 113 -11.65 -6.39 8.59
C ILE A 113 -10.16 -6.25 8.26
N ALA A 114 -9.36 -5.78 9.22
CA ALA A 114 -7.92 -5.62 9.06
C ALA A 114 -7.23 -6.94 8.72
N GLU A 115 -7.61 -8.03 9.36
CA GLU A 115 -7.08 -9.37 9.06
C GLU A 115 -7.40 -9.80 7.63
N SER A 116 -8.61 -9.55 7.16
CA SER A 116 -9.01 -9.83 5.78
C SER A 116 -8.20 -9.03 4.78
N VAL A 117 -8.03 -7.73 5.02
CA VAL A 117 -7.23 -6.84 4.16
C VAL A 117 -5.77 -7.29 4.15
N THR A 118 -5.21 -7.60 5.31
CA THR A 118 -3.82 -8.09 5.43
C THR A 118 -3.59 -9.34 4.61
N SER A 119 -4.50 -10.32 4.68
CA SER A 119 -4.40 -11.55 3.90
C SER A 119 -4.39 -11.27 2.40
N LYS A 120 -5.25 -10.36 1.94
CA LYS A 120 -5.29 -9.96 0.53
C LYS A 120 -4.02 -9.24 0.09
N LEU A 121 -3.52 -8.31 0.90
CA LEU A 121 -2.28 -7.58 0.59
C LEU A 121 -1.05 -8.51 0.57
N LYS A 122 -1.00 -9.50 1.45
CA LYS A 122 0.05 -10.52 1.40
C LYS A 122 0.04 -11.28 0.08
N ARG A 123 -1.14 -11.64 -0.43
CA ARG A 123 -1.25 -12.30 -1.74
C ARG A 123 -0.85 -11.36 -2.88
N VAL A 124 -1.20 -10.09 -2.78
CA VAL A 124 -0.78 -9.07 -3.78
C VAL A 124 0.74 -9.03 -3.87
N ILE A 125 1.42 -8.91 -2.73
CA ILE A 125 2.88 -8.83 -2.68
C ILE A 125 3.53 -10.13 -3.17
N ALA A 126 2.98 -11.27 -2.78
CA ALA A 126 3.52 -12.57 -3.19
C ALA A 126 3.44 -12.81 -4.71
N ALA A 127 2.45 -12.21 -5.37
CA ALA A 127 2.20 -12.39 -6.80
C ALA A 127 3.03 -11.48 -7.71
N ILE A 128 3.80 -10.56 -7.16
CA ILE A 128 4.60 -9.61 -7.94
C ILE A 128 5.95 -10.20 -8.38
#